data_44a33d6526e9d809accec768ab646b3a
#
_entry.id   44a33d6526e9d809accec768ab646b3a
#
_cell.length_a   1.000
_cell.length_b   1.000
_cell.length_c   1.000
_cell.angle_alpha   90.00
_cell.angle_beta   90.00
_cell.angle_gamma   90.00
#
_symmetry.space_group_name_H-M   'P 1'
#
loop_
_entity.id
_entity.type
_entity.pdbx_description
1 polymer ?
#
loop_
_entity_poly.entity_id
_entity_poly.type
_entity_poly.pdbx_seq_one_letter_code
_entity_poly.pdbx_strand_id
1 'polypeptide(L)'
;DQAIFEDPVGADPCIGIEAICEFWDFGHGNGMEITPTNVDTVICSNEGILKATMEVRNVNDNTGMDISIIDHFIVNEEGKITSGRAFWDESSISIPPDLNAFDINIDDFKERE
;
A
#
# COMPACT_ATOMS: atom_id res chain seq x y z
N ASP A 1 -12.93 -6.63 -13.32
CA ASP A 1 -12.97 -5.82 -13.65
C ASP A 1 -13.03 -4.43 -13.19
N GLN A 2 -13.95 -3.97 -12.47
CA GLN A 2 -14.04 -2.55 -12.10
C GLN A 2 -13.62 -2.33 -10.65
N ALA A 3 -12.67 -3.11 -10.15
CA ALA A 3 -12.13 -2.90 -8.81
C ALA A 3 -11.52 -1.49 -8.72
N ILE A 4 -11.68 -0.88 -7.56
CA ILE A 4 -11.17 0.46 -7.31
C ILE A 4 -10.22 0.38 -6.13
N PHE A 5 -9.04 0.98 -6.28
CA PHE A 5 -8.02 0.94 -5.23
C PHE A 5 -7.48 2.33 -4.97
N GLU A 6 -7.53 2.77 -3.71
CA GLU A 6 -6.95 4.04 -3.27
C GLU A 6 -5.79 3.77 -2.32
N ASP A 7 -4.62 4.35 -2.59
CA ASP A 7 -3.45 4.11 -1.75
C ASP A 7 -2.51 5.32 -1.83
N PRO A 8 -2.49 6.18 -0.84
CA PRO A 8 -3.38 6.21 0.32
C PRO A 8 -4.73 6.82 0.00
N VAL A 9 -5.67 6.70 0.93
CA VAL A 9 -6.97 7.33 0.77
C VAL A 9 -6.76 8.82 0.54
N GLY A 10 -7.45 9.36 -0.47
CA GLY A 10 -7.28 10.73 -0.90
C GLY A 10 -6.42 10.86 -2.14
N ALA A 11 -5.68 9.82 -2.51
CA ALA A 11 -4.94 9.81 -3.77
C ALA A 11 -5.89 9.50 -4.91
N ASP A 12 -5.42 9.74 -6.14
CA ASP A 12 -6.20 9.36 -7.32
C ASP A 12 -6.41 7.86 -7.31
N PRO A 13 -7.64 7.39 -7.45
CA PRO A 13 -7.88 5.96 -7.41
C PRO A 13 -7.40 5.25 -8.66
N CYS A 14 -6.98 4.01 -8.48
CA CYS A 14 -6.69 3.11 -9.58
C CYS A 14 -7.97 2.34 -9.89
N ILE A 15 -8.44 2.41 -11.11
CA ILE A 15 -9.69 1.79 -11.52
C ILE A 15 -9.39 0.69 -12.52
N GLY A 16 -9.77 -0.54 -12.18
CA GLY A 16 -9.57 -1.69 -13.03
C GLY A 16 -8.24 -2.37 -12.76
N ILE A 17 -8.14 -3.64 -13.20
CA ILE A 17 -7.01 -4.48 -12.84
C ILE A 17 -5.71 -3.97 -13.47
N GLU A 18 -5.77 -3.40 -14.67
CA GLU A 18 -4.56 -2.91 -15.32
C GLU A 18 -3.95 -1.76 -14.54
N ALA A 19 -4.78 -0.80 -14.11
CA ALA A 19 -4.28 0.34 -13.36
C ALA A 19 -3.73 -0.09 -12.01
N ILE A 20 -4.40 -1.06 -11.38
CA ILE A 20 -3.95 -1.57 -10.09
C ILE A 20 -2.61 -2.27 -10.23
N CYS A 21 -2.42 -3.06 -11.28
CA CYS A 21 -1.16 -3.74 -11.52
C CYS A 21 -0.04 -2.75 -11.81
N GLU A 22 -0.32 -1.69 -12.56
CA GLU A 22 0.68 -0.67 -12.82
C GLU A 22 1.11 0.03 -11.54
N PHE A 23 0.16 0.28 -10.65
CA PHE A 23 0.49 0.90 -9.37
C PHE A 23 1.35 -0.05 -8.53
N TRP A 24 1.02 -1.34 -8.53
CA TRP A 24 1.82 -2.33 -7.82
C TRP A 24 3.26 -2.34 -8.34
N ASP A 25 3.41 -2.35 -9.66
CA ASP A 25 4.75 -2.37 -10.26
C ASP A 25 5.53 -1.10 -9.93
N PHE A 26 4.85 0.05 -9.87
CA PHE A 26 5.48 1.30 -9.49
C PHE A 26 6.10 1.19 -8.09
N GLY A 27 5.37 0.59 -7.15
CA GLY A 27 5.84 0.49 -5.77
C GLY A 27 6.87 -0.59 -5.53
N HIS A 28 6.93 -1.61 -6.39
CA HIS A 28 7.77 -2.78 -6.18
C HIS A 28 8.96 -2.86 -7.14
N GLY A 29 9.17 -1.84 -7.97
CA GLY A 29 10.25 -1.88 -8.96
C GLY A 29 11.59 -1.45 -8.37
N ASN A 30 12.64 -1.64 -9.17
CA ASN A 30 13.98 -1.10 -8.90
C ASN A 30 14.58 -1.57 -7.57
N GLY A 31 14.40 -2.85 -7.26
CA GLY A 31 15.01 -3.43 -6.07
C GLY A 31 14.23 -3.23 -4.79
N MET A 32 13.01 -2.74 -4.89
CA MET A 32 12.17 -2.54 -3.70
C MET A 32 11.58 -3.86 -3.25
N GLU A 33 11.68 -4.13 -1.96
CA GLU A 33 11.05 -5.28 -1.31
C GLU A 33 10.14 -4.75 -0.21
N ILE A 34 8.92 -5.23 -0.19
CA ILE A 34 7.94 -4.83 0.81
C ILE A 34 7.46 -6.08 1.54
N THR A 35 7.67 -6.08 2.86
CA THR A 35 7.32 -7.24 3.69
C THR A 35 6.32 -6.80 4.74
N PRO A 36 5.12 -7.39 4.78
CA PRO A 36 4.17 -7.09 5.84
C PRO A 36 4.56 -7.81 7.13
N THR A 37 4.51 -7.09 8.25
CA THR A 37 4.76 -7.67 9.57
C THR A 37 3.69 -7.18 10.52
N ASN A 38 3.56 -7.86 11.67
CA ASN A 38 2.56 -7.52 12.69
C ASN A 38 1.16 -7.45 12.09
N VAL A 39 0.83 -8.45 11.30
CA VAL A 39 -0.43 -8.47 10.54
C VAL A 39 -1.58 -8.85 11.45
N ASP A 40 -2.66 -8.07 11.39
CA ASP A 40 -3.85 -8.28 12.19
C ASP A 40 -5.04 -8.04 11.28
N THR A 41 -6.05 -8.90 11.35
CA THR A 41 -7.19 -8.79 10.45
C THR A 41 -8.49 -8.87 11.21
N VAL A 42 -9.50 -8.15 10.72
CA VAL A 42 -10.87 -8.24 11.21
C VAL A 42 -11.77 -8.35 9.99
N ILE A 43 -12.65 -9.33 9.99
CA ILE A 43 -13.56 -9.56 8.88
C ILE A 43 -14.98 -9.45 9.37
N CYS A 44 -15.76 -8.60 8.71
CA CYS A 44 -17.16 -8.39 9.02
C CYS A 44 -17.94 -8.52 7.72
N SER A 45 -18.77 -9.58 7.63
CA SER A 45 -19.58 -9.81 6.44
C SER A 45 -18.70 -9.87 5.20
N ASN A 46 -18.92 -8.99 4.23
CA ASN A 46 -18.13 -8.97 2.99
C ASN A 46 -17.05 -7.90 3.01
N GLU A 47 -16.67 -7.41 4.19
CA GLU A 47 -15.63 -6.39 4.31
C GLU A 47 -14.55 -6.86 5.27
N GLY A 48 -13.35 -6.41 5.04
CA GLY A 48 -12.23 -6.76 5.90
C GLY A 48 -11.31 -5.59 6.15
N ILE A 49 -10.67 -5.62 7.30
CA ILE A 49 -9.66 -4.64 7.67
C ILE A 49 -8.38 -5.40 7.98
N LEU A 50 -7.28 -4.91 7.44
CA LEU A 50 -5.96 -5.46 7.71
C LEU A 50 -5.09 -4.35 8.27
N LYS A 51 -4.51 -4.61 9.46
CA LYS A 51 -3.51 -3.71 10.05
C LYS A 51 -2.16 -4.38 9.92
N ALA A 52 -1.17 -3.63 9.48
CA ALA A 52 0.16 -4.20 9.34
C ALA A 52 1.19 -3.09 9.31
N THR A 53 2.45 -3.48 9.52
CA THR A 53 3.59 -2.62 9.24
C THR A 53 4.19 -3.13 7.94
N MET A 54 4.31 -2.24 6.97
CA MET A 54 4.98 -2.57 5.71
C MET A 54 6.45 -2.18 5.84
N GLU A 55 7.32 -3.17 5.82
CA GLU A 55 8.77 -2.92 5.85
C GLU A 55 9.25 -2.81 4.42
N VAL A 56 9.56 -1.59 4.02
CA VAL A 56 10.00 -1.29 2.65
C VAL A 56 11.50 -1.17 2.66
N ARG A 57 12.17 -1.95 1.83
CA ARG A 57 13.63 -1.99 1.77
C ARG A 57 14.07 -1.95 0.32
N ASN A 58 15.11 -1.18 0.04
CA ASN A 58 15.73 -1.20 -1.27
C ASN A 58 17.01 -2.01 -1.14
N VAL A 59 17.09 -3.15 -1.85
CA VAL A 59 18.21 -4.06 -1.71
C VAL A 59 19.49 -3.52 -2.35
N ASN A 60 19.40 -2.43 -3.10
CA ASN A 60 20.55 -1.91 -3.83
C ASN A 60 21.32 -0.83 -3.08
N ASP A 61 20.71 -0.13 -2.13
CA ASP A 61 21.35 1.06 -1.54
C ASP A 61 21.11 1.27 -0.06
N ASN A 62 20.64 0.25 0.64
CA ASN A 62 20.44 0.30 2.10
C ASN A 62 19.48 1.43 2.53
N THR A 63 18.49 1.73 1.70
CA THR A 63 17.43 2.66 2.11
C THR A 63 16.20 1.88 2.50
N GLY A 64 15.35 2.48 3.32
CA GLY A 64 14.14 1.82 3.71
C GLY A 64 13.29 2.67 4.62
N MET A 65 12.09 2.19 4.86
CA MET A 65 11.17 2.81 5.80
C MET A 65 10.15 1.77 6.21
N ASP A 66 9.53 2.02 7.35
CA ASP A 66 8.41 1.21 7.82
C ASP A 66 7.16 2.08 7.77
N ILE A 67 6.08 1.53 7.24
CA ILE A 67 4.82 2.24 7.13
C ILE A 67 3.75 1.46 7.88
N SER A 68 3.13 2.11 8.87
CA SER A 68 1.98 1.52 9.55
C SER A 68 0.75 1.79 8.72
N ILE A 69 0.09 0.74 8.27
CA ILE A 69 -1.06 0.87 7.38
C ILE A 69 -2.28 0.19 7.97
N ILE A 70 -3.44 0.68 7.53
CA ILE A 70 -4.71 -0.01 7.73
C ILE A 70 -5.37 -0.07 6.36
N ASP A 71 -5.65 -1.29 5.91
CA ASP A 71 -6.32 -1.50 4.63
C ASP A 71 -7.75 -1.92 4.86
N HIS A 72 -8.64 -1.44 4.01
CA HIS A 72 -10.05 -1.82 4.03
C HIS A 72 -10.41 -2.39 2.68
N PHE A 73 -11.03 -3.56 2.68
CA PHE A 73 -11.40 -4.27 1.45
C PHE A 73 -12.88 -4.62 1.46
N ILE A 74 -13.47 -4.57 0.29
CA ILE A 74 -14.85 -5.04 0.08
C ILE A 74 -14.79 -6.13 -0.98
N VAL A 75 -15.50 -7.23 -0.72
CA VAL A 75 -15.49 -8.42 -1.57
C VAL A 75 -16.91 -8.67 -2.06
N ASN A 76 -17.04 -9.04 -3.34
CA ASN A 76 -18.36 -9.33 -3.90
C ASN A 76 -18.73 -10.80 -3.67
N GLU A 77 -19.89 -11.19 -4.18
CA GLU A 77 -20.40 -12.54 -3.96
C GLU A 77 -19.54 -13.62 -4.62
N GLU A 78 -18.76 -13.23 -5.61
CA GLU A 78 -17.87 -14.18 -6.28
C GLU A 78 -16.52 -14.33 -5.57
N GLY A 79 -16.33 -13.63 -4.45
CA GLY A 79 -15.08 -13.68 -3.72
C GLY A 79 -14.00 -12.77 -4.26
N LYS A 80 -14.36 -11.82 -5.11
CA LYS A 80 -13.38 -10.89 -5.70
C LYS A 80 -13.44 -9.55 -5.03
N ILE A 81 -12.29 -8.91 -4.88
CA ILE A 81 -12.18 -7.60 -4.25
C ILE A 81 -12.71 -6.56 -5.22
N THR A 82 -13.68 -5.77 -4.79
CA THR A 82 -14.24 -4.69 -5.58
C THR A 82 -13.73 -3.33 -5.12
N SER A 83 -13.23 -3.23 -3.90
CA SER A 83 -12.71 -1.98 -3.37
C SER A 83 -11.58 -2.28 -2.41
N GLY A 84 -10.50 -1.54 -2.54
CA GLY A 84 -9.40 -1.57 -1.59
C GLY A 84 -8.98 -0.16 -1.29
N ARG A 85 -8.83 0.16 0.00
CA ARG A 85 -8.43 1.50 0.43
C ARG A 85 -7.36 1.36 1.49
N ALA A 86 -6.24 2.02 1.29
CA ALA A 86 -5.13 1.99 2.23
C ALA A 86 -5.08 3.31 2.99
N PHE A 87 -5.04 3.22 4.31
CA PHE A 87 -5.04 4.37 5.19
C PHE A 87 -3.65 4.53 5.79
N TRP A 88 -2.91 5.53 5.34
CA TRP A 88 -1.63 5.91 5.91
C TRP A 88 -1.32 7.33 5.49
N ASP A 89 -0.49 8.01 6.27
CA ASP A 89 -0.02 9.35 5.95
C ASP A 89 1.42 9.49 6.42
N GLU A 90 1.95 10.69 6.38
CA GLU A 90 3.35 10.91 6.74
C GLU A 90 3.65 10.50 8.17
N SER A 91 2.68 10.62 9.07
CA SER A 91 2.89 10.23 10.47
C SER A 91 2.94 8.73 10.64
N SER A 92 2.55 7.96 9.62
CA SER A 92 2.62 6.49 9.65
C SER A 92 4.01 5.97 9.31
N ILE A 93 4.91 6.84 8.87
CA ILE A 93 6.21 6.43 8.35
C ILE A 93 7.28 6.60 9.41
N SER A 94 8.12 5.58 9.59
CA SER A 94 9.30 5.67 10.44
C SER A 94 10.50 5.10 9.69
N ILE A 95 11.68 5.60 10.03
CA ILE A 95 12.92 5.15 9.40
C ILE A 95 13.71 4.37 10.42
N PRO A 96 13.99 3.08 10.18
CA PRO A 96 14.83 2.32 11.11
C PRO A 96 16.21 2.97 11.25
N PRO A 97 16.82 2.93 12.45
CA PRO A 97 18.06 3.68 12.68
C PRO A 97 19.25 3.20 11.86
N ASP A 98 19.24 1.97 11.37
CA ASP A 98 20.35 1.45 10.59
C ASP A 98 20.16 1.59 9.09
N LEU A 99 19.14 2.34 8.65
CA LEU A 99 18.84 2.55 7.24
C LEU A 99 18.84 4.03 6.91
N ASN A 100 19.06 4.32 5.64
CA ASN A 100 18.95 5.67 5.13
C ASN A 100 17.51 5.92 4.71
N ALA A 101 17.06 7.16 4.86
CA ALA A 101 15.70 7.51 4.47
C ALA A 101 15.56 7.48 2.96
N PHE A 102 14.38 7.08 2.50
CA PHE A 102 14.03 7.26 1.09
C PHE A 102 13.82 8.74 0.81
N ASP A 103 14.17 9.13 -0.39
CA ASP A 103 13.79 10.44 -0.91
C ASP A 103 12.43 10.27 -1.58
N ILE A 104 11.39 10.21 -0.76
CA ILE A 104 10.06 9.91 -1.26
C ILE A 104 9.16 11.12 -1.01
N ASN A 105 8.37 11.43 -2.01
CA ASN A 105 7.38 12.50 -1.92
C ASN A 105 6.00 11.84 -2.00
N ILE A 106 5.21 12.02 -0.95
CA ILE A 106 3.90 11.40 -0.90
C ILE A 106 3.00 11.90 -2.04
N ASP A 107 3.26 13.10 -2.55
CA ASP A 107 2.49 13.62 -3.67
C ASP A 107 2.69 12.80 -4.93
N ASP A 108 3.81 12.10 -5.06
CA ASP A 108 4.03 11.22 -6.21
C ASP A 108 3.01 10.10 -6.25
N PHE A 109 2.47 9.70 -5.11
CA PHE A 109 1.43 8.69 -5.06
C PHE A 109 0.05 9.26 -5.36
N LYS A 110 -0.14 10.55 -5.11
CA LYS A 110 -1.46 11.17 -5.25
C LYS A 110 -1.74 11.66 -6.65
N GLU A 111 -0.71 11.99 -7.41
CA GLU A 111 -0.84 12.62 -8.70
C GLU A 111 -0.56 11.69 -9.87
N ARG A 112 -0.59 10.42 -9.62
CA ARG A 112 -0.38 9.43 -10.67
C ARG A 112 -1.46 9.52 -11.71
N GLU A 113 -1.09 9.36 -12.90
CA GLU A 113 -2.07 9.35 -13.97
C GLU A 113 -2.13 8.01 -14.60
#